data_6f7903dfdbf0905d904607e8f0b35edb
#
_entry.id   6f7903dfdbf0905d904607e8f0b35edb
#
_cell.length_a   1.000
_cell.length_b   1.000
_cell.length_c   1.000
_cell.angle_alpha   90.00
_cell.angle_beta   90.00
_cell.angle_gamma   90.00
#
_symmetry.space_group_name_H-M   'P 1'
#
loop_
_entity.id
_entity.type
_entity.pdbx_description
1 polymer ?
#
loop_
_entity_poly.entity_id
_entity_poly.type
_entity_poly.pdbx_seq_one_letter_code
_entity_poly.pdbx_strand_id
1 'polypeptide(L)'
;MQTIIHNWYWARASVGPYTTIASRITATAAYGYETQIVYMLARDGQIIADDDAKVSFETDRVAIDGKTGKPVADVTRYTYRDTDARYVVSFERETTILQAILTERAPLLKRIMARLIGFDGAYHRFTGKVTIEKFERDVSVERFEDRAIWELMYFGKTRSQDAKIQNP
;
A
#
# COMPACT_ATOMS: atom_id res chain seq x y z
N MET A 1 20.78 -6.94 -12.24
CA MET A 1 19.78 -5.84 -12.30
C MET A 1 19.46 -5.48 -10.87
N GLN A 2 19.85 -4.30 -10.39
CA GLN A 2 19.50 -3.85 -9.05
C GLN A 2 18.01 -3.46 -9.07
N THR A 3 17.22 -4.03 -8.17
CA THR A 3 15.84 -3.59 -7.94
C THR A 3 15.87 -2.19 -7.33
N ILE A 4 15.16 -1.26 -7.91
CA ILE A 4 15.03 0.12 -7.40
C ILE A 4 14.04 0.15 -6.23
N ILE A 5 13.09 -0.76 -6.21
CA ILE A 5 11.98 -0.81 -5.27
C ILE A 5 12.26 -1.81 -4.15
N HIS A 6 12.06 -1.38 -2.91
CA HIS A 6 12.10 -2.20 -1.71
C HIS A 6 10.77 -2.89 -1.43
N ASN A 7 9.67 -2.11 -1.39
CA ASN A 7 8.30 -2.60 -1.29
C ASN A 7 7.31 -1.61 -1.88
N TRP A 8 6.08 -2.07 -2.13
CA TRP A 8 4.94 -1.21 -2.42
C TRP A 8 3.64 -1.78 -1.87
N TYR A 9 2.74 -0.88 -1.48
CA TYR A 9 1.31 -1.11 -1.46
C TYR A 9 0.71 -0.59 -2.75
N TRP A 10 -0.20 -1.34 -3.35
CA TRP A 10 -0.91 -0.92 -4.56
C TRP A 10 -2.38 -1.31 -4.47
N ALA A 11 -3.26 -0.36 -4.73
CA ALA A 11 -4.70 -0.54 -4.65
C ALA A 11 -5.42 0.19 -5.80
N ARG A 12 -6.52 -0.40 -6.24
CA ARG A 12 -7.50 0.22 -7.12
C ARG A 12 -8.88 -0.18 -6.64
N ALA A 13 -9.80 0.79 -6.59
CA ALA A 13 -11.19 0.52 -6.22
C ALA A 13 -12.16 1.49 -6.92
N SER A 14 -13.40 1.00 -7.12
CA SER A 14 -14.55 1.83 -7.46
C SER A 14 -15.56 1.69 -6.35
N VAL A 15 -16.02 2.79 -5.74
CA VAL A 15 -16.84 2.83 -4.54
C VAL A 15 -17.87 3.94 -4.67
N GLY A 16 -19.14 3.61 -4.86
CA GLY A 16 -20.17 4.58 -5.18
C GLY A 16 -19.81 5.38 -6.43
N PRO A 17 -19.82 6.73 -6.40
CA PRO A 17 -19.44 7.57 -7.54
C PRO A 17 -17.92 7.69 -7.71
N TYR A 18 -17.10 7.15 -6.78
CA TYR A 18 -15.67 7.32 -6.76
C TYR A 18 -14.91 6.17 -7.42
N THR A 19 -13.80 6.51 -8.06
CA THR A 19 -12.75 5.56 -8.49
C THR A 19 -11.40 6.08 -7.99
N THR A 20 -10.61 5.19 -7.40
CA THR A 20 -9.27 5.53 -6.88
C THR A 20 -8.20 4.58 -7.39
N ILE A 21 -7.00 5.11 -7.57
CA ILE A 21 -5.74 4.38 -7.66
C ILE A 21 -4.85 4.94 -6.56
N ALA A 22 -4.29 4.08 -5.73
CA ALA A 22 -3.46 4.50 -4.62
C ALA A 22 -2.29 3.54 -4.45
N SER A 23 -1.07 4.07 -4.39
CA SER A 23 0.15 3.29 -4.18
C SER A 23 1.09 4.05 -3.26
N ARG A 24 1.78 3.31 -2.39
CA ARG A 24 2.95 3.79 -1.66
C ARG A 24 4.14 2.92 -2.01
N ILE A 25 5.12 3.50 -2.64
CA ILE A 25 6.33 2.84 -3.11
C ILE A 25 7.49 3.26 -2.20
N THR A 26 8.26 2.30 -1.70
CA THR A 26 9.51 2.55 -0.97
C THR A 26 10.68 2.14 -1.84
N ALA A 27 11.63 3.04 -2.06
CA ALA A 27 12.86 2.76 -2.78
C ALA A 27 13.81 1.86 -1.96
N THR A 28 14.86 1.32 -2.61
CA THR A 28 15.91 0.54 -1.92
C THR A 28 16.88 1.42 -1.15
N ALA A 29 17.78 0.79 -0.38
CA ALA A 29 18.85 1.46 0.37
C ALA A 29 19.71 2.40 -0.49
N ALA A 30 19.93 2.06 -1.76
CA ALA A 30 20.69 2.89 -2.70
C ALA A 30 20.05 4.27 -2.93
N TYR A 31 18.75 4.39 -2.64
CA TYR A 31 17.97 5.62 -2.74
C TYR A 31 17.43 6.06 -1.36
N GLY A 32 18.16 5.74 -0.27
CA GLY A 32 17.83 6.20 1.07
C GLY A 32 16.50 5.67 1.64
N TYR A 33 15.88 4.69 0.99
CA TYR A 33 14.52 4.22 1.31
C TYR A 33 13.45 5.32 1.21
N GLU A 34 13.67 6.29 0.35
CA GLU A 34 12.67 7.30 0.07
C GLU A 34 11.33 6.68 -0.33
N THR A 35 10.26 7.34 0.06
CA THR A 35 8.90 6.88 -0.25
C THR A 35 8.23 7.85 -1.20
N GLN A 36 7.54 7.28 -2.18
CA GLN A 36 6.70 8.01 -3.12
C GLN A 36 5.27 7.48 -3.05
N ILE A 37 4.33 8.40 -3.06
CA ILE A 37 2.92 8.09 -3.23
C ILE A 37 2.56 8.33 -4.68
N VAL A 38 1.71 7.47 -5.24
CA VAL A 38 1.00 7.68 -6.49
C VAL A 38 -0.47 7.61 -6.16
N TYR A 39 -1.20 8.67 -6.44
CA TYR A 39 -2.60 8.78 -6.04
C TYR A 39 -3.45 9.42 -7.13
N MET A 40 -4.65 8.89 -7.29
CA MET A 40 -5.70 9.47 -8.12
C MET A 40 -7.04 9.16 -7.48
N LEU A 41 -7.86 10.17 -7.33
CA LEU A 41 -9.27 10.03 -7.00
C LEU A 41 -10.12 10.73 -8.06
N ALA A 42 -11.02 9.99 -8.65
CA ALA A 42 -12.03 10.51 -9.57
C ALA A 42 -13.42 10.37 -8.96
N ARG A 43 -14.32 11.29 -9.31
CA ARG A 43 -15.75 11.21 -9.01
C ARG A 43 -16.54 11.36 -10.31
N ASP A 44 -17.48 10.46 -10.56
CA ASP A 44 -18.31 10.45 -11.79
C ASP A 44 -17.47 10.56 -13.08
N GLY A 45 -16.27 9.89 -13.07
CA GLY A 45 -15.34 9.88 -14.18
C GLY A 45 -14.44 11.12 -14.32
N GLN A 46 -14.58 12.12 -13.46
CA GLN A 46 -13.72 13.30 -13.43
C GLN A 46 -12.70 13.22 -12.30
N ILE A 47 -11.43 13.47 -12.63
CA ILE A 47 -10.35 13.52 -11.61
C ILE A 47 -10.56 14.74 -10.73
N ILE A 48 -10.61 14.50 -9.41
CA ILE A 48 -10.81 15.53 -8.39
C ILE A 48 -9.62 15.67 -7.44
N ALA A 49 -8.70 14.69 -7.42
CA ALA A 49 -7.49 14.72 -6.61
C ALA A 49 -6.42 13.81 -7.26
N ASP A 50 -5.27 14.39 -7.65
CA ASP A 50 -4.13 13.71 -8.26
C ASP A 50 -2.78 14.34 -7.89
N ASP A 51 -2.76 15.26 -6.92
CA ASP A 51 -1.52 15.86 -6.42
C ASP A 51 -0.96 15.02 -5.27
N ASP A 52 0.03 14.19 -5.57
CA ASP A 52 0.67 13.27 -4.64
C ASP A 52 1.29 13.99 -3.43
N ALA A 53 1.72 15.24 -3.59
CA ALA A 53 2.30 16.04 -2.50
C ALA A 53 1.29 16.38 -1.40
N LYS A 54 -0.01 16.31 -1.71
CA LYS A 54 -1.11 16.54 -0.77
C LYS A 54 -1.60 15.27 -0.08
N VAL A 55 -0.96 14.11 -0.34
CA VAL A 55 -1.38 12.82 0.19
C VAL A 55 -0.46 12.36 1.31
N SER A 56 -1.04 12.01 2.45
CA SER A 56 -0.36 11.24 3.50
C SER A 56 -0.80 9.78 3.46
N PHE A 57 0.12 8.88 3.85
CA PHE A 57 -0.14 7.44 3.95
C PHE A 57 0.09 6.97 5.38
N GLU A 58 -0.84 6.19 5.88
CA GLU A 58 -0.79 5.60 7.22
C GLU A 58 -1.13 4.11 7.17
N THR A 59 -0.58 3.36 8.12
CA THR A 59 -0.93 1.96 8.35
C THR A 59 -1.36 1.75 9.80
N ASP A 60 -2.25 0.78 10.02
CA ASP A 60 -2.69 0.40 11.35
C ASP A 60 -2.72 -1.13 11.49
N ARG A 61 -2.54 -1.61 12.74
CA ARG A 61 -2.50 -3.03 13.10
C ARG A 61 -1.53 -3.83 12.20
N VAL A 62 -0.26 -3.40 12.21
CA VAL A 62 0.81 -4.08 11.47
C VAL A 62 1.27 -5.32 12.22
N ALA A 63 1.24 -6.48 11.58
CA ALA A 63 1.72 -7.75 12.11
C ALA A 63 2.70 -8.42 11.16
N ILE A 64 3.58 -9.25 11.70
CA ILE A 64 4.49 -10.06 10.89
C ILE A 64 3.72 -11.27 10.35
N ASP A 65 3.67 -11.39 9.03
CA ASP A 65 3.06 -12.53 8.37
C ASP A 65 3.88 -13.81 8.60
N GLY A 66 3.23 -14.85 9.11
CA GLY A 66 3.90 -16.07 9.54
C GLY A 66 4.54 -16.89 8.41
N LYS A 67 4.04 -16.75 7.17
CA LYS A 67 4.59 -17.47 6.00
C LYS A 67 5.77 -16.74 5.38
N THR A 68 5.65 -15.45 5.19
CA THR A 68 6.61 -14.64 4.44
C THR A 68 7.62 -13.91 5.33
N GLY A 69 7.33 -13.77 6.63
CA GLY A 69 8.13 -12.99 7.56
C GLY A 69 8.09 -11.49 7.29
N LYS A 70 7.13 -11.01 6.49
CA LYS A 70 6.99 -9.59 6.15
C LYS A 70 5.96 -8.91 7.02
N PRO A 71 6.17 -7.63 7.39
CA PRO A 71 5.14 -6.82 8.04
C PRO A 71 4.00 -6.55 7.07
N VAL A 72 2.79 -6.78 7.53
CA VAL A 72 1.54 -6.61 6.79
C VAL A 72 0.58 -5.80 7.65
N ALA A 73 0.05 -4.72 7.09
CA ALA A 73 -0.97 -3.92 7.75
C ALA A 73 -2.37 -4.51 7.54
N ASP A 74 -3.21 -4.45 8.57
CA ASP A 74 -4.63 -4.73 8.44
C ASP A 74 -5.38 -3.55 7.81
N VAL A 75 -4.93 -2.33 8.10
CA VAL A 75 -5.50 -1.11 7.53
C VAL A 75 -4.42 -0.29 6.85
N THR A 76 -4.70 0.16 5.65
CA THR A 76 -3.94 1.21 4.96
C THR A 76 -4.86 2.38 4.68
N ARG A 77 -4.36 3.60 4.87
CA ARG A 77 -5.13 4.83 4.69
C ARG A 77 -4.34 5.84 3.89
N TYR A 78 -4.99 6.39 2.87
CA TYR A 78 -4.50 7.51 2.07
C TYR A 78 -5.38 8.72 2.37
N THR A 79 -4.78 9.81 2.81
CA THR A 79 -5.50 11.04 3.11
C THR A 79 -5.01 12.16 2.21
N TYR A 80 -5.85 12.58 1.28
CA TYR A 80 -5.64 13.76 0.45
C TYR A 80 -6.22 14.99 1.15
N ARG A 81 -5.46 16.08 1.20
CA ARG A 81 -5.91 17.35 1.80
C ARG A 81 -5.78 18.48 0.79
N ASP A 82 -6.88 19.16 0.54
CA ASP A 82 -6.91 20.43 -0.19
C ASP A 82 -7.49 21.52 0.68
N THR A 83 -7.57 22.74 0.15
CA THR A 83 -8.06 23.93 0.86
C THR A 83 -9.47 23.74 1.42
N ASP A 84 -10.36 23.15 0.62
CA ASP A 84 -11.80 23.08 0.92
C ASP A 84 -12.29 21.69 1.30
N ALA A 85 -11.50 20.65 1.03
CA ALA A 85 -11.91 19.28 1.26
C ALA A 85 -10.75 18.37 1.67
N ARG A 86 -11.07 17.36 2.46
CA ARG A 86 -10.20 16.24 2.79
C ARG A 86 -10.87 14.95 2.36
N TYR A 87 -10.16 14.12 1.61
CA TYR A 87 -10.62 12.80 1.22
C TYR A 87 -9.79 11.74 1.92
N VAL A 88 -10.46 10.76 2.49
CA VAL A 88 -9.81 9.61 3.16
C VAL A 88 -10.22 8.33 2.44
N VAL A 89 -9.26 7.63 1.87
CA VAL A 89 -9.43 6.31 1.27
C VAL A 89 -8.77 5.28 2.17
N SER A 90 -9.58 4.38 2.73
CA SER A 90 -9.11 3.34 3.65
C SER A 90 -9.37 1.96 3.08
N PHE A 91 -8.38 1.07 3.17
CA PHE A 91 -8.51 -0.35 2.85
C PHE A 91 -8.32 -1.15 4.13
N GLU A 92 -9.33 -1.89 4.54
CA GLU A 92 -9.33 -2.77 5.72
C GLU A 92 -9.35 -4.24 5.30
N ARG A 93 -8.27 -4.95 5.60
CA ARG A 93 -8.06 -6.34 5.22
C ARG A 93 -8.98 -7.26 6.01
N GLU A 94 -9.76 -8.07 5.31
CA GLU A 94 -10.55 -9.15 5.90
C GLU A 94 -9.87 -10.51 5.64
N THR A 95 -9.34 -10.70 4.43
CA THR A 95 -8.75 -11.98 4.02
C THR A 95 -7.52 -11.77 3.15
N THR A 96 -6.55 -12.66 3.29
CA THR A 96 -5.42 -12.78 2.36
C THR A 96 -5.76 -13.85 1.32
N ILE A 97 -5.94 -13.43 0.07
CA ILE A 97 -6.28 -14.32 -1.05
C ILE A 97 -5.05 -15.13 -1.49
N LEU A 98 -3.88 -14.50 -1.50
CA LEU A 98 -2.63 -15.10 -1.96
C LEU A 98 -1.45 -14.59 -1.13
N GLN A 99 -0.59 -15.53 -0.76
CA GLN A 99 0.73 -15.29 -0.15
C GLN A 99 1.77 -16.11 -0.89
N ALA A 100 2.83 -15.48 -1.35
CA ALA A 100 3.92 -16.17 -2.05
C ALA A 100 5.28 -15.61 -1.65
N ILE A 101 6.24 -16.52 -1.39
CA ILE A 101 7.66 -16.19 -1.35
C ILE A 101 8.17 -16.35 -2.78
N LEU A 102 8.64 -15.26 -3.40
CA LEU A 102 8.94 -15.23 -4.84
C LEU A 102 10.06 -16.19 -5.26
N THR A 103 10.93 -16.57 -4.33
CA THR A 103 12.02 -17.54 -4.57
C THR A 103 11.65 -18.98 -4.19
N GLU A 104 10.45 -19.24 -3.65
CA GLU A 104 10.09 -20.55 -3.10
C GLU A 104 10.24 -21.70 -4.12
N ARG A 105 9.86 -21.45 -5.37
CA ARG A 105 9.94 -22.43 -6.47
C ARG A 105 11.24 -22.37 -7.27
N ALA A 106 12.18 -21.50 -6.90
CA ALA A 106 13.44 -21.40 -7.60
C ALA A 106 14.42 -22.52 -7.15
N PRO A 107 15.28 -23.01 -8.05
CA PRO A 107 16.36 -23.92 -7.69
C PRO A 107 17.24 -23.37 -6.56
N LEU A 108 17.80 -24.26 -5.72
CA LEU A 108 18.58 -23.91 -4.53
C LEU A 108 19.67 -22.86 -4.82
N LEU A 109 20.42 -23.03 -5.90
CA LEU A 109 21.49 -22.10 -6.29
C LEU A 109 20.93 -20.68 -6.56
N LYS A 110 19.81 -20.58 -7.27
CA LYS A 110 19.15 -19.28 -7.53
C LYS A 110 18.63 -18.63 -6.24
N ARG A 111 18.16 -19.43 -5.29
CA ARG A 111 17.72 -18.92 -3.96
C ARG A 111 18.90 -18.35 -3.17
N ILE A 112 20.05 -19.05 -3.19
CA ILE A 112 21.28 -18.56 -2.53
C ILE A 112 21.74 -17.26 -3.17
N MET A 113 21.82 -17.21 -4.50
CA MET A 113 22.20 -16.02 -5.26
C MET A 113 21.25 -14.85 -4.97
N ALA A 114 19.95 -15.07 -4.97
CA ALA A 114 18.96 -14.04 -4.63
C ALA A 114 19.21 -13.44 -3.24
N ARG A 115 19.48 -14.28 -2.23
CA ARG A 115 19.80 -13.82 -0.87
C ARG A 115 21.10 -13.04 -0.78
N LEU A 116 22.13 -13.41 -1.55
CA LEU A 116 23.42 -12.72 -1.60
C LEU A 116 23.28 -11.30 -2.15
N ILE A 117 22.43 -11.08 -3.15
CA ILE A 117 22.13 -9.75 -3.71
C ILE A 117 21.06 -8.99 -2.92
N GLY A 118 20.63 -9.51 -1.74
CA GLY A 118 19.66 -8.86 -0.88
C GLY A 118 18.20 -8.99 -1.31
N PHE A 119 17.91 -9.83 -2.32
CA PHE A 119 16.53 -10.09 -2.75
C PHE A 119 15.86 -11.06 -1.77
N ASP A 120 14.73 -10.61 -1.21
CA ASP A 120 13.88 -11.37 -0.29
C ASP A 120 12.42 -11.08 -0.61
N GLY A 121 12.03 -11.51 -1.81
CA GLY A 121 10.74 -11.15 -2.41
C GLY A 121 9.57 -11.91 -1.80
N ALA A 122 8.51 -11.16 -1.50
CA ALA A 122 7.22 -11.70 -1.07
C ALA A 122 6.08 -10.91 -1.72
N TYR A 123 5.01 -11.62 -2.03
CA TYR A 123 3.80 -11.05 -2.61
C TYR A 123 2.59 -11.43 -1.76
N HIS A 124 1.75 -10.45 -1.50
CA HIS A 124 0.48 -10.63 -0.81
C HIS A 124 -0.63 -9.99 -1.63
N ARG A 125 -1.76 -10.67 -1.73
CA ARG A 125 -2.98 -10.15 -2.32
C ARG A 125 -4.11 -10.27 -1.31
N PHE A 126 -4.76 -9.16 -1.06
CA PHE A 126 -5.78 -9.02 -0.04
C PHE A 126 -7.15 -8.76 -0.66
N THR A 127 -8.19 -9.11 0.08
CA THR A 127 -9.54 -8.60 -0.12
C THR A 127 -10.10 -8.13 1.20
N GLY A 128 -11.00 -7.16 1.13
CA GLY A 128 -11.68 -6.61 2.29
C GLY A 128 -12.46 -5.38 1.94
N LYS A 129 -12.72 -4.58 2.95
CA LYS A 129 -13.50 -3.38 2.87
C LYS A 129 -12.67 -2.21 2.36
N VAL A 130 -13.22 -1.43 1.45
CA VAL A 130 -12.72 -0.12 1.07
C VAL A 130 -13.75 0.94 1.44
N THR A 131 -13.29 2.04 2.05
CA THR A 131 -14.13 3.18 2.41
C THR A 131 -13.55 4.43 1.78
N ILE A 132 -14.39 5.24 1.14
CA ILE A 132 -14.04 6.59 0.69
C ILE A 132 -14.92 7.58 1.43
N GLU A 133 -14.28 8.51 2.12
CA GLU A 133 -14.93 9.49 2.97
C GLU A 133 -14.46 10.89 2.63
N LYS A 134 -15.42 11.81 2.38
CA LYS A 134 -15.17 13.23 2.14
C LYS A 134 -15.49 14.02 3.39
N PHE A 135 -14.60 14.92 3.77
CA PHE A 135 -14.78 15.86 4.85
C PHE A 135 -14.74 17.28 4.32
N GLU A 136 -15.62 18.13 4.83
CA GLU A 136 -15.62 19.58 4.67
C GLU A 136 -15.57 20.21 6.06
N ARG A 137 -14.57 21.07 6.32
CA ARG A 137 -14.35 21.67 7.66
C ARG A 137 -14.36 20.63 8.79
N ASP A 138 -13.69 19.49 8.56
CA ASP A 138 -13.59 18.32 9.46
C ASP A 138 -14.92 17.59 9.78
N VAL A 139 -16.00 17.93 9.08
CA VAL A 139 -17.27 17.20 9.14
C VAL A 139 -17.33 16.20 7.99
N SER A 140 -17.62 14.95 8.28
CA SER A 140 -17.86 13.92 7.24
C SER A 140 -19.17 14.25 6.53
N VAL A 141 -19.09 14.55 5.24
CA VAL A 141 -20.25 14.95 4.40
C VAL A 141 -20.65 13.86 3.43
N GLU A 142 -19.71 12.98 3.05
CA GLU A 142 -19.99 11.80 2.21
C GLU A 142 -19.17 10.62 2.71
N ARG A 143 -19.80 9.43 2.70
CA ARG A 143 -19.13 8.17 2.99
C ARG A 143 -19.71 7.06 2.13
N PHE A 144 -18.85 6.38 1.40
CA PHE A 144 -19.20 5.21 0.61
C PHE A 144 -18.30 4.05 1.01
N GLU A 145 -18.84 2.85 0.93
CA GLU A 145 -18.16 1.62 1.34
C GLU A 145 -18.46 0.50 0.34
N ASP A 146 -17.46 -0.29 0.00
CA ASP A 146 -17.56 -1.44 -0.88
C ASP A 146 -16.43 -2.44 -0.58
N ARG A 147 -16.30 -3.47 -1.40
CA ARG A 147 -15.20 -4.45 -1.34
C ARG A 147 -14.16 -4.15 -2.41
N ALA A 148 -12.89 -4.36 -2.05
CA ALA A 148 -11.77 -4.18 -2.96
C ALA A 148 -10.78 -5.34 -2.86
N ILE A 149 -9.88 -5.38 -3.85
CA ILE A 149 -8.68 -6.21 -3.87
C ILE A 149 -7.48 -5.29 -4.00
N TRP A 150 -6.45 -5.51 -3.17
CA TRP A 150 -5.19 -4.76 -3.23
C TRP A 150 -4.00 -5.65 -2.93
N GLU A 151 -2.81 -5.11 -3.08
CA GLU A 151 -1.58 -5.86 -3.07
C GLU A 151 -0.52 -5.21 -2.19
N LEU A 152 0.35 -6.07 -1.62
CA LEU A 152 1.60 -5.68 -0.99
C LEU A 152 2.70 -6.55 -1.56
N MET A 153 3.77 -5.93 -2.05
CA MET A 153 4.92 -6.61 -2.59
C MET A 153 6.20 -6.13 -1.92
N TYR A 154 7.03 -7.09 -1.55
CA TYR A 154 8.40 -6.89 -1.07
C TYR A 154 9.40 -7.44 -2.07
N PHE A 155 10.52 -6.74 -2.24
CA PHE A 155 11.70 -7.20 -2.99
C PHE A 155 12.91 -7.32 -2.08
N GLY A 156 13.00 -6.49 -1.05
CA GLY A 156 14.09 -6.43 -0.09
C GLY A 156 13.83 -7.14 1.23
N LYS A 157 14.87 -7.26 2.05
CA LYS A 157 14.76 -7.76 3.41
C LYS A 157 13.93 -6.80 4.26
N THR A 158 13.15 -7.36 5.18
CA THR A 158 12.38 -6.57 6.16
C THR A 158 13.32 -5.68 6.99
N ARG A 159 12.94 -4.42 7.17
CA ARG A 159 13.59 -3.47 8.08
C ARG A 159 12.76 -3.32 9.35
N SER A 160 13.40 -2.94 10.45
CA SER A 160 12.69 -2.63 11.71
C SER A 160 11.67 -1.48 11.54
N GLN A 161 11.95 -0.56 10.63
CA GLN A 161 11.06 0.57 10.30
C GLN A 161 9.82 0.14 9.50
N ASP A 162 9.89 -0.94 8.72
CA ASP A 162 8.74 -1.43 7.93
C ASP A 162 7.59 -1.90 8.85
N ALA A 163 7.91 -2.32 10.08
CA ALA A 163 6.93 -2.67 11.11
C ALA A 163 6.43 -1.45 11.91
N LYS A 164 7.09 -0.30 11.79
CA LYS A 164 6.82 0.93 12.54
C LYS A 164 6.31 2.06 11.65
N ILE A 165 5.63 1.77 10.54
CA ILE A 165 4.97 2.82 9.75
C ILE A 165 3.76 3.32 10.54
N GLN A 166 4.04 3.87 11.71
CA GLN A 166 3.18 4.76 12.47
C GLN A 166 3.73 6.16 12.24
N ASN A 167 2.84 7.06 11.94
CA ASN A 167 3.01 8.47 11.65
C ASN A 167 4.21 9.19 12.28
N PRO A 168 4.74 10.21 11.58
CA PRO A 168 5.42 11.29 12.27
C PRO A 168 4.46 12.06 13.17
#